data_32dc8aab4c5932f72dd534b53d14ab80
#
_entry.id   32dc8aab4c5932f72dd534b53d14ab80
#
_cell.length_a   1.000
_cell.length_b   1.000
_cell.length_c   1.000
_cell.angle_alpha   90.00
_cell.angle_beta   90.00
_cell.angle_gamma   90.00
#
_symmetry.space_group_name_H-M   'P 1'
#
loop_
_entity.id
_entity.type
_entity.pdbx_description
1 polymer ?
#
loop_
_entity_poly.entity_id
_entity_poly.type
_entity_poly.pdbx_seq_one_letter_code
_entity_poly.pdbx_strand_id
1 'polypeptide(L)'
;RTVFEGRMFTDFKKLELNYFAEMHTVHSSQESKRVILTFFLTREKLFLAFIMNRCTKGAVRLIFDKLEHQLGTYDFLTLFNTILTDRGSEFGDPDSLETGADGIIRSSIYFCDPMRSGQKGGIEQAHTMLHMVLPKKTSFEFLTQWDLRTIVDHINSTPRESLNGRTPYNVALENYGIDILKALQLRPIPP
;
A
#
# COMPACT_ATOMS: atom_id res chain seq x y z
N ARG A 1 -1.48 -23.01 -15.59
CA ARG A 1 -2.27 -22.10 -14.75
C ARG A 1 -1.79 -20.69 -14.98
N THR A 2 -2.68 -19.76 -15.29
CA THR A 2 -2.30 -18.34 -15.35
C THR A 2 -2.13 -17.80 -13.94
N VAL A 3 -1.26 -16.81 -13.77
CA VAL A 3 -1.01 -16.12 -12.47
C VAL A 3 -2.31 -15.57 -11.85
N PHE A 4 -3.31 -15.26 -12.68
CA PHE A 4 -4.57 -14.65 -12.28
C PHE A 4 -5.68 -15.65 -11.93
N GLU A 5 -5.49 -16.95 -12.13
CA GLU A 5 -6.51 -17.96 -11.86
C GLU A 5 -6.82 -18.04 -10.36
N GLY A 6 -8.10 -17.83 -10.02
CA GLY A 6 -8.56 -17.73 -8.62
C GLY A 6 -8.25 -16.43 -7.92
N ARG A 7 -7.66 -15.43 -8.63
CA ARG A 7 -7.27 -14.12 -8.09
C ARG A 7 -7.89 -12.94 -8.86
N MET A 8 -8.94 -13.19 -9.62
CA MET A 8 -9.63 -12.17 -10.41
C MET A 8 -10.46 -11.25 -9.50
N PHE A 9 -10.80 -10.07 -9.99
CA PHE A 9 -11.70 -9.16 -9.28
C PHE A 9 -13.05 -9.80 -8.93
N THR A 10 -13.55 -10.67 -9.80
CA THR A 10 -14.76 -11.48 -9.53
C THR A 10 -14.58 -12.43 -8.35
N ASP A 11 -13.39 -13.01 -8.16
CA ASP A 11 -13.10 -13.87 -7.01
C ASP A 11 -12.95 -13.04 -5.73
N PHE A 12 -12.29 -11.87 -5.83
CA PHE A 12 -12.21 -10.90 -4.74
C PHE A 12 -13.60 -10.47 -4.25
N LYS A 13 -14.52 -10.15 -5.15
CA LYS A 13 -15.90 -9.75 -4.80
C LYS A 13 -16.68 -10.82 -4.03
N LYS A 14 -16.41 -12.09 -4.28
CA LYS A 14 -17.06 -13.20 -3.55
C LYS A 14 -16.68 -13.27 -2.08
N LEU A 15 -15.57 -12.63 -1.68
CA LEU A 15 -15.13 -12.57 -0.28
C LEU A 15 -16.00 -11.66 0.58
N GLU A 16 -16.75 -10.74 0.00
CA GLU A 16 -17.63 -9.78 0.67
C GLU A 16 -16.95 -9.06 1.86
N LEU A 17 -15.69 -8.65 1.66
CA LEU A 17 -14.87 -8.04 2.69
C LEU A 17 -15.32 -6.62 3.01
N ASN A 18 -15.39 -6.30 4.30
CA ASN A 18 -15.65 -4.93 4.77
C ASN A 18 -14.40 -4.05 4.70
N TYR A 19 -13.20 -4.65 4.72
CA TYR A 19 -11.93 -3.94 4.62
C TYR A 19 -10.85 -4.84 4.01
N PHE A 20 -9.92 -4.22 3.35
CA PHE A 20 -8.77 -4.84 2.68
C PHE A 20 -7.72 -3.77 2.43
N ALA A 21 -6.56 -4.16 1.92
CA ALA A 21 -5.56 -3.22 1.44
C ALA A 21 -5.63 -3.09 -0.08
N GLU A 22 -5.45 -1.87 -0.58
CA GLU A 22 -5.19 -1.61 -1.99
C GLU A 22 -3.70 -1.36 -2.18
N MET A 23 -3.12 -1.80 -3.30
CA MET A 23 -1.71 -1.64 -3.62
C MET A 23 -1.54 -1.11 -5.04
N HIS A 24 -0.59 -0.20 -5.23
CA HIS A 24 -0.28 0.37 -6.53
C HIS A 24 1.14 0.91 -6.60
N THR A 25 1.67 1.07 -7.81
CA THR A 25 2.96 1.70 -8.06
C THR A 25 2.77 3.08 -8.69
N VAL A 26 3.35 4.10 -8.06
CA VAL A 26 3.40 5.47 -8.61
C VAL A 26 4.73 5.65 -9.35
N HIS A 27 4.63 5.99 -10.63
CA HIS A 27 5.77 6.18 -11.49
C HIS A 27 6.33 7.60 -11.43
N SER A 28 7.64 7.70 -11.56
CA SER A 28 8.40 8.92 -11.68
C SER A 28 8.33 9.53 -13.10
N SER A 29 9.13 10.58 -13.34
CA SER A 29 9.44 11.04 -14.70
C SER A 29 10.11 9.93 -15.52
N GLN A 30 10.10 10.07 -16.85
CA GLN A 30 10.71 9.07 -17.73
C GLN A 30 12.23 8.91 -17.53
N GLU A 31 12.89 9.89 -16.94
CA GLU A 31 14.33 9.90 -16.70
C GLU A 31 14.75 9.10 -15.46
N SER A 32 13.85 8.86 -14.53
CA SER A 32 14.13 8.12 -13.30
C SER A 32 13.52 6.73 -13.33
N LYS A 33 14.29 5.74 -12.91
CA LYS A 33 13.83 4.34 -12.73
C LYS A 33 13.17 4.11 -11.37
N ARG A 34 13.28 5.07 -10.46
CA ARG A 34 12.70 4.98 -9.12
C ARG A 34 11.19 5.13 -9.18
N VAL A 35 10.52 4.35 -8.38
CA VAL A 35 9.06 4.33 -8.26
C VAL A 35 8.67 4.27 -6.78
N ILE A 36 7.42 4.57 -6.48
CA ILE A 36 6.88 4.49 -5.13
C ILE A 36 5.83 3.38 -5.09
N LEU A 37 6.07 2.35 -4.27
CA LEU A 37 5.05 1.36 -3.94
C LEU A 37 4.16 1.94 -2.85
N THR A 38 2.85 1.93 -3.09
CA THR A 38 1.86 2.48 -2.17
C THR A 38 0.89 1.42 -1.70
N PHE A 39 0.46 1.52 -0.44
CA PHE A 39 -0.63 0.76 0.15
C PHE A 39 -1.68 1.70 0.73
N PHE A 40 -2.91 1.27 0.70
CA PHE A 40 -4.03 1.97 1.31
C PHE A 40 -4.90 0.97 2.07
N LEU A 41 -4.96 1.12 3.40
CA LEU A 41 -5.83 0.31 4.24
C LEU A 41 -7.22 0.95 4.23
N THR A 42 -8.19 0.26 3.62
CA THR A 42 -9.47 0.86 3.26
C THR A 42 -10.33 1.26 4.47
N ARG A 43 -10.26 0.51 5.58
CA ARG A 43 -11.03 0.81 6.79
C ARG A 43 -10.57 2.09 7.47
N GLU A 44 -9.27 2.24 7.70
CA GLU A 44 -8.64 3.39 8.37
C GLU A 44 -8.37 4.54 7.42
N LYS A 45 -8.48 4.34 6.10
CA LYS A 45 -8.01 5.28 5.07
C LYS A 45 -6.51 5.57 5.21
N LEU A 46 -5.75 4.64 5.80
CA LEU A 46 -4.34 4.79 6.09
C LEU A 46 -3.51 4.55 4.82
N PHE A 47 -2.66 5.52 4.52
CA PHE A 47 -1.77 5.50 3.36
C PHE A 47 -0.33 5.18 3.79
N LEU A 48 0.32 4.27 3.06
CA LEU A 48 1.73 3.91 3.24
C LEU A 48 2.44 4.03 1.90
N ALA A 49 3.71 4.42 1.90
CA ALA A 49 4.48 4.58 0.67
C ALA A 49 5.96 4.26 0.90
N PHE A 50 6.55 3.54 -0.06
CA PHE A 50 7.92 3.05 -0.01
C PHE A 50 8.63 3.27 -1.34
N ILE A 51 9.86 3.79 -1.30
CA ILE A 51 10.68 3.97 -2.50
C ILE A 51 11.24 2.61 -2.94
N MET A 52 11.11 2.32 -4.22
CA MET A 52 11.81 1.24 -4.89
C MET A 52 12.77 1.83 -5.94
N ASN A 53 14.01 1.36 -5.98
CA ASN A 53 14.98 1.83 -6.96
C ASN A 53 14.65 1.41 -8.40
N ARG A 54 13.87 0.34 -8.54
CA ARG A 54 13.35 -0.17 -9.83
C ARG A 54 11.97 -0.80 -9.62
N CYS A 55 11.13 -0.71 -10.63
CA CYS A 55 9.81 -1.34 -10.67
C CYS A 55 9.95 -2.82 -11.07
N THR A 56 10.24 -3.69 -10.10
CA THR A 56 10.45 -5.12 -10.33
C THR A 56 9.74 -5.98 -9.28
N LYS A 57 9.43 -7.23 -9.62
CA LYS A 57 8.86 -8.23 -8.70
C LYS A 57 9.72 -8.38 -7.44
N GLY A 58 11.03 -8.44 -7.60
CA GLY A 58 11.98 -8.56 -6.49
C GLY A 58 11.95 -7.34 -5.56
N ALA A 59 11.81 -6.13 -6.10
CA ALA A 59 11.71 -4.91 -5.29
C ALA A 59 10.42 -4.88 -4.46
N VAL A 60 9.30 -5.28 -5.04
CA VAL A 60 8.02 -5.40 -4.32
C VAL A 60 8.15 -6.44 -3.20
N ARG A 61 8.69 -7.62 -3.51
CA ARG A 61 8.92 -8.68 -2.50
C ARG A 61 9.79 -8.18 -1.34
N LEU A 62 10.87 -7.46 -1.60
CA LEU A 62 11.73 -6.90 -0.55
C LEU A 62 10.97 -5.96 0.39
N ILE A 63 10.02 -5.17 -0.12
CA ILE A 63 9.16 -4.32 0.73
C ILE A 63 8.25 -5.18 1.63
N PHE A 64 7.66 -6.24 1.07
CA PHE A 64 6.86 -7.19 1.85
C PHE A 64 7.67 -7.86 2.96
N ASP A 65 8.85 -8.38 2.62
CA ASP A 65 9.74 -9.05 3.57
C ASP A 65 10.19 -8.09 4.69
N LYS A 66 10.52 -6.85 4.34
CA LYS A 66 10.88 -5.81 5.30
C LYS A 66 9.73 -5.44 6.23
N LEU A 67 8.52 -5.25 5.68
CA LEU A 67 7.33 -4.95 6.48
C LEU A 67 6.99 -6.09 7.44
N GLU A 68 7.05 -7.33 6.96
CA GLU A 68 6.81 -8.51 7.81
C GLU A 68 7.87 -8.62 8.92
N HIS A 69 9.14 -8.34 8.60
CA HIS A 69 10.20 -8.32 9.61
C HIS A 69 9.96 -7.24 10.69
N GLN A 70 9.51 -6.05 10.29
CA GLN A 70 9.25 -4.94 11.21
C GLN A 70 8.01 -5.15 12.08
N LEU A 71 6.96 -5.75 11.53
CA LEU A 71 5.66 -5.94 12.18
C LEU A 71 5.59 -7.28 12.93
N GLY A 72 6.30 -8.30 12.46
CA GLY A 72 6.01 -9.69 12.77
C GLY A 72 4.89 -10.26 11.89
N THR A 73 4.87 -11.58 11.72
CA THR A 73 3.94 -12.27 10.80
C THR A 73 2.48 -12.02 11.17
N TYR A 74 2.14 -12.03 12.47
CA TYR A 74 0.75 -11.83 12.92
C TYR A 74 0.23 -10.42 12.59
N ASP A 75 0.98 -9.38 12.91
CA ASP A 75 0.58 -8.00 12.65
C ASP A 75 0.61 -7.68 11.16
N PHE A 76 1.56 -8.25 10.41
CA PHE A 76 1.56 -8.16 8.95
C PHE A 76 0.27 -8.75 8.37
N LEU A 77 -0.11 -9.95 8.79
CA LEU A 77 -1.34 -10.61 8.35
C LEU A 77 -2.58 -9.79 8.73
N THR A 78 -2.61 -9.19 9.91
CA THR A 78 -3.72 -8.34 10.36
C THR A 78 -3.93 -7.14 9.44
N LEU A 79 -2.84 -6.49 8.99
CA LEU A 79 -2.89 -5.29 8.15
C LEU A 79 -3.09 -5.62 6.66
N PHE A 80 -2.47 -6.71 6.18
CA PHE A 80 -2.33 -7.02 4.76
C PHE A 80 -2.89 -8.40 4.40
N ASN A 81 -3.88 -8.88 5.13
CA ASN A 81 -4.51 -10.19 4.89
C ASN A 81 -4.95 -10.36 3.43
N THR A 82 -5.63 -9.36 2.91
CA THR A 82 -6.10 -9.35 1.52
C THR A 82 -5.71 -8.04 0.85
N ILE A 83 -5.07 -8.15 -0.30
CA ILE A 83 -4.57 -7.02 -1.07
C ILE A 83 -5.17 -7.07 -2.47
N LEU A 84 -5.76 -5.95 -2.89
CA LEU A 84 -6.24 -5.73 -4.25
C LEU A 84 -5.26 -4.85 -5.00
N THR A 85 -4.78 -5.30 -6.16
CA THR A 85 -3.83 -4.56 -6.99
C THR A 85 -4.22 -4.60 -8.47
N ASP A 86 -3.52 -3.85 -9.30
CA ASP A 86 -3.64 -3.98 -10.76
C ASP A 86 -2.73 -5.10 -11.31
N ARG A 87 -2.72 -5.23 -12.63
CA ARG A 87 -1.93 -6.26 -13.34
C ARG A 87 -0.55 -5.75 -13.77
N GLY A 88 0.06 -4.84 -13.00
CA GLY A 88 1.42 -4.42 -13.25
C GLY A 88 2.40 -5.62 -13.25
N SER A 89 3.41 -5.56 -14.11
CA SER A 89 4.38 -6.66 -14.22
C SER A 89 5.15 -6.92 -12.94
N GLU A 90 5.31 -5.90 -12.09
CA GLU A 90 5.93 -5.97 -10.77
C GLU A 90 5.12 -6.81 -9.77
N PHE A 91 3.82 -6.98 -10.01
CA PHE A 91 2.91 -7.81 -9.20
C PHE A 91 2.70 -9.20 -9.79
N GLY A 92 3.39 -9.54 -10.86
CA GLY A 92 3.22 -10.79 -11.62
C GLY A 92 3.82 -12.05 -10.97
N ASP A 93 4.15 -12.01 -9.68
CA ASP A 93 4.57 -13.15 -8.88
C ASP A 93 3.87 -13.11 -7.50
N PRO A 94 2.53 -13.28 -7.49
CA PRO A 94 1.76 -13.20 -6.25
C PRO A 94 2.16 -14.26 -5.22
N ASP A 95 2.56 -15.44 -5.64
CA ASP A 95 2.95 -16.53 -4.73
C ASP A 95 4.11 -16.11 -3.82
N SER A 96 5.09 -15.37 -4.35
CA SER A 96 6.22 -14.84 -3.57
C SER A 96 5.81 -13.71 -2.61
N LEU A 97 4.73 -13.00 -2.91
CA LEU A 97 4.18 -11.96 -2.03
C LEU A 97 3.31 -12.56 -0.92
N GLU A 98 2.54 -13.60 -1.26
CA GLU A 98 1.63 -14.29 -0.34
C GLU A 98 2.36 -15.15 0.69
N THR A 99 3.57 -15.60 0.40
CA THR A 99 4.33 -16.50 1.26
C THR A 99 5.55 -15.79 1.86
N GLY A 100 5.67 -15.81 3.19
CA GLY A 100 6.82 -15.29 3.91
C GLY A 100 8.08 -16.15 3.75
N ALA A 101 9.21 -15.67 4.26
CA ALA A 101 10.49 -16.37 4.20
C ALA A 101 10.48 -17.71 4.97
N ASP A 102 9.60 -17.84 5.96
CA ASP A 102 9.36 -19.06 6.75
C ASP A 102 8.42 -20.06 6.05
N GLY A 103 7.91 -19.74 4.87
CA GLY A 103 6.94 -20.56 4.14
C GLY A 103 5.49 -20.41 4.62
N ILE A 104 5.21 -19.54 5.59
CA ILE A 104 3.86 -19.29 6.09
C ILE A 104 3.14 -18.28 5.18
N ILE A 105 1.84 -18.53 4.92
CA ILE A 105 1.00 -17.60 4.16
C ILE A 105 0.79 -16.33 4.99
N ARG A 106 1.13 -15.18 4.41
CA ARG A 106 1.05 -13.85 5.04
C ARG A 106 0.03 -12.92 4.40
N SER A 107 -0.45 -13.24 3.20
CA SER A 107 -1.38 -12.39 2.46
C SER A 107 -2.10 -13.19 1.38
N SER A 108 -3.16 -12.61 0.81
CA SER A 108 -3.81 -13.09 -0.41
C SER A 108 -3.92 -11.94 -1.40
N ILE A 109 -3.40 -12.12 -2.61
CA ILE A 109 -3.32 -11.09 -3.65
C ILE A 109 -4.43 -11.31 -4.67
N TYR A 110 -5.20 -10.26 -4.94
CA TYR A 110 -6.23 -10.21 -5.97
C TYR A 110 -5.95 -9.09 -6.97
N PHE A 111 -6.43 -9.26 -8.19
CA PHE A 111 -6.16 -8.36 -9.29
C PHE A 111 -7.44 -7.72 -9.82
N CYS A 112 -7.39 -6.40 -10.01
CA CYS A 112 -8.41 -5.66 -10.73
C CYS A 112 -8.54 -6.14 -12.19
N ASP A 113 -9.68 -5.87 -12.78
CA ASP A 113 -9.86 -6.02 -14.23
C ASP A 113 -8.93 -5.06 -14.97
N PRO A 114 -8.47 -5.41 -16.17
CA PRO A 114 -7.64 -4.52 -16.96
C PRO A 114 -8.32 -3.17 -17.19
N MET A 115 -7.56 -2.07 -17.04
CA MET A 115 -8.02 -0.69 -17.27
C MET A 115 -9.21 -0.25 -16.40
N ARG A 116 -9.44 -0.91 -15.25
CA ARG A 116 -10.50 -0.61 -14.28
C ARG A 116 -9.92 0.00 -12.99
N SER A 117 -9.22 1.14 -13.12
CA SER A 117 -8.60 1.83 -11.97
C SER A 117 -9.62 2.15 -10.86
N GLY A 118 -10.84 2.52 -11.22
CA GLY A 118 -11.91 2.81 -10.26
C GLY A 118 -12.27 1.66 -9.31
N GLN A 119 -11.77 0.45 -9.54
CA GLN A 119 -11.91 -0.67 -8.60
C GLN A 119 -11.03 -0.52 -7.35
N LYS A 120 -10.08 0.43 -7.35
CA LYS A 120 -9.21 0.83 -6.23
C LYS A 120 -9.42 2.30 -5.86
N GLY A 121 -10.67 2.70 -5.62
CA GLY A 121 -11.01 4.12 -5.42
C GLY A 121 -10.35 4.78 -4.22
N GLY A 122 -10.03 4.03 -3.16
CA GLY A 122 -9.39 4.57 -1.97
C GLY A 122 -7.96 5.03 -2.21
N ILE A 123 -7.14 4.18 -2.82
CA ILE A 123 -5.75 4.50 -3.12
C ILE A 123 -5.63 5.63 -4.17
N GLU A 124 -6.55 5.73 -5.11
CA GLU A 124 -6.58 6.81 -6.08
C GLU A 124 -6.80 8.18 -5.42
N GLN A 125 -7.70 8.23 -4.43
CA GLN A 125 -7.91 9.45 -3.65
C GLN A 125 -6.65 9.83 -2.85
N ALA A 126 -5.97 8.87 -2.24
CA ALA A 126 -4.71 9.10 -1.55
C ALA A 126 -3.60 9.58 -2.50
N HIS A 127 -3.55 9.04 -3.72
CA HIS A 127 -2.62 9.51 -4.76
C HIS A 127 -2.89 10.95 -5.19
N THR A 128 -4.15 11.40 -5.19
CA THR A 128 -4.48 12.80 -5.45
C THR A 128 -3.79 13.71 -4.43
N MET A 129 -3.81 13.34 -3.16
CA MET A 129 -3.10 14.09 -2.11
C MET A 129 -1.59 13.99 -2.25
N LEU A 130 -1.05 12.81 -2.58
CA LEU A 130 0.38 12.66 -2.87
C LEU A 130 0.82 13.58 -4.00
N HIS A 131 0.02 13.70 -5.07
CA HIS A 131 0.34 14.55 -6.22
C HIS A 131 0.19 16.05 -5.98
N MET A 132 -0.41 16.47 -4.87
CA MET A 132 -0.35 17.88 -4.43
C MET A 132 1.07 18.28 -3.98
N VAL A 133 1.84 17.33 -3.47
CA VAL A 133 3.22 17.55 -3.00
C VAL A 133 4.24 17.06 -4.00
N LEU A 134 3.97 15.91 -4.63
CA LEU A 134 4.77 15.32 -5.69
C LEU A 134 3.96 15.28 -6.99
N PRO A 135 3.94 16.38 -7.78
CA PRO A 135 3.19 16.43 -9.03
C PRO A 135 3.54 15.27 -9.96
N LYS A 136 2.59 14.87 -10.81
CA LYS A 136 2.84 13.84 -11.83
C LYS A 136 4.05 14.24 -12.69
N LYS A 137 4.87 13.26 -13.05
CA LYS A 137 6.12 13.44 -13.80
C LYS A 137 7.27 14.11 -13.01
N THR A 138 7.13 14.32 -11.69
CA THR A 138 8.26 14.69 -10.85
C THR A 138 9.28 13.56 -10.84
N SER A 139 10.58 13.90 -10.94
CA SER A 139 11.65 12.91 -10.77
C SER A 139 11.77 12.49 -9.30
N PHE A 140 11.85 11.17 -9.05
CA PHE A 140 12.09 10.62 -7.71
C PHE A 140 13.58 10.33 -7.45
N GLU A 141 14.48 10.80 -8.32
CA GLU A 141 15.91 10.48 -8.23
C GLU A 141 16.53 10.91 -6.89
N PHE A 142 16.14 12.08 -6.41
CA PHE A 142 16.64 12.65 -5.14
C PHE A 142 15.67 12.51 -3.97
N LEU A 143 14.49 11.92 -4.19
CA LEU A 143 13.52 11.69 -3.13
C LEU A 143 14.05 10.63 -2.16
N THR A 144 14.16 10.98 -0.89
CA THR A 144 14.54 10.02 0.17
C THR A 144 13.30 9.37 0.78
N GLN A 145 13.49 8.19 1.40
CA GLN A 145 12.41 7.57 2.18
C GLN A 145 11.96 8.47 3.36
N TRP A 146 12.85 9.29 3.89
CA TRP A 146 12.51 10.27 4.91
C TRP A 146 11.57 11.35 4.39
N ASP A 147 11.86 11.93 3.23
CA ASP A 147 10.98 12.93 2.60
C ASP A 147 9.59 12.34 2.33
N LEU A 148 9.57 11.13 1.75
CA LEU A 148 8.31 10.44 1.45
C LEU A 148 7.52 10.15 2.73
N ARG A 149 8.19 9.75 3.80
CA ARG A 149 7.56 9.50 5.11
C ARG A 149 6.91 10.75 5.67
N THR A 150 7.57 11.89 5.57
CA THR A 150 7.01 13.18 6.00
C THR A 150 5.71 13.48 5.23
N ILE A 151 5.70 13.26 3.92
CA ILE A 151 4.49 13.44 3.10
C ILE A 151 3.39 12.48 3.54
N VAL A 152 3.71 11.21 3.77
CA VAL A 152 2.77 10.19 4.25
C VAL A 152 2.18 10.57 5.61
N ASP A 153 2.99 11.07 6.53
CA ASP A 153 2.55 11.52 7.86
C ASP A 153 1.55 12.69 7.74
N HIS A 154 1.78 13.65 6.83
CA HIS A 154 0.82 14.72 6.55
C HIS A 154 -0.49 14.18 5.96
N ILE A 155 -0.43 13.27 4.98
CA ILE A 155 -1.62 12.65 4.39
C ILE A 155 -2.45 11.93 5.47
N ASN A 156 -1.80 11.15 6.33
CA ASN A 156 -2.45 10.40 7.40
C ASN A 156 -2.92 11.27 8.58
N SER A 157 -2.40 12.48 8.71
CA SER A 157 -2.82 13.45 9.74
C SER A 157 -3.86 14.45 9.23
N THR A 158 -4.32 14.30 7.99
CA THR A 158 -5.38 15.14 7.43
C THR A 158 -6.75 14.53 7.75
N PRO A 159 -7.68 15.27 8.40
CA PRO A 159 -9.01 14.77 8.71
C PRO A 159 -9.79 14.35 7.47
N ARG A 160 -10.60 13.29 7.59
CA ARG A 160 -11.46 12.78 6.52
C ARG A 160 -12.92 12.89 6.91
N GLU A 161 -13.75 13.41 6.02
CA GLU A 161 -15.18 13.41 6.19
C GLU A 161 -15.74 11.98 6.35
N SER A 162 -15.23 11.04 5.54
CA SER A 162 -15.59 9.62 5.61
C SER A 162 -15.16 8.90 6.91
N LEU A 163 -14.39 9.55 7.76
CA LEU A 163 -14.00 9.11 9.11
C LEU A 163 -14.62 10.02 10.19
N ASN A 164 -15.72 10.72 9.88
CA ASN A 164 -16.37 11.67 10.78
C ASN A 164 -15.43 12.77 11.31
N GLY A 165 -14.57 13.30 10.45
CA GLY A 165 -13.58 14.32 10.78
C GLY A 165 -12.34 13.83 11.50
N ARG A 166 -12.19 12.51 11.71
CA ARG A 166 -10.99 11.93 12.30
C ARG A 166 -9.88 11.77 11.26
N THR A 167 -8.65 11.70 11.72
CA THR A 167 -7.52 11.43 10.84
C THR A 167 -7.32 9.93 10.65
N PRO A 168 -6.79 9.47 9.50
CA PRO A 168 -6.38 8.08 9.30
C PRO A 168 -5.44 7.58 10.40
N TYR A 169 -4.48 8.43 10.83
CA TYR A 169 -3.56 8.10 11.91
C TYR A 169 -4.32 7.76 13.22
N ASN A 170 -5.27 8.60 13.63
CA ASN A 170 -6.01 8.38 14.87
C ASN A 170 -6.88 7.12 14.83
N VAL A 171 -7.52 6.85 13.69
CA VAL A 171 -8.31 5.63 13.52
C VAL A 171 -7.41 4.38 13.55
N ALA A 172 -6.25 4.43 12.89
CA ALA A 172 -5.29 3.34 12.93
C ALA A 172 -4.70 3.13 14.34
N LEU A 173 -4.42 4.21 15.07
CA LEU A 173 -3.95 4.14 16.45
C LEU A 173 -4.96 3.42 17.36
N GLU A 174 -6.24 3.73 17.20
CA GLU A 174 -7.31 3.06 17.96
C GLU A 174 -7.46 1.59 17.59
N ASN A 175 -7.38 1.24 16.30
CA ASN A 175 -7.58 -0.12 15.83
C ASN A 175 -6.38 -1.04 16.04
N TYR A 176 -5.15 -0.52 15.94
CA TYR A 176 -3.93 -1.33 15.92
C TYR A 176 -2.98 -1.07 17.08
N GLY A 177 -3.07 0.09 17.73
CA GLY A 177 -2.17 0.50 18.81
C GLY A 177 -0.89 1.17 18.33
N ILE A 178 -0.19 1.79 19.28
CA ILE A 178 1.00 2.62 19.00
C ILE A 178 2.20 1.81 18.50
N ASP A 179 2.35 0.57 18.94
CA ASP A 179 3.52 -0.25 18.57
C ASP A 179 3.51 -0.60 17.08
N ILE A 180 2.34 -0.90 16.50
CA ILE A 180 2.19 -1.12 15.06
C ILE A 180 2.49 0.15 14.28
N LEU A 181 1.99 1.31 14.71
CA LEU A 181 2.24 2.58 14.04
C LEU A 181 3.73 2.95 14.09
N LYS A 182 4.40 2.70 15.20
CA LYS A 182 5.85 2.87 15.32
C LYS A 182 6.63 1.91 14.41
N ALA A 183 6.20 0.65 14.33
CA ALA A 183 6.80 -0.34 13.42
C ALA A 183 6.65 0.08 11.94
N LEU A 184 5.52 0.70 11.58
CA LEU A 184 5.30 1.33 10.27
C LEU A 184 6.00 2.69 10.13
N GLN A 185 6.64 3.18 11.19
CA GLN A 185 7.35 4.45 11.27
C GLN A 185 6.45 5.67 10.98
N LEU A 186 5.18 5.57 11.32
CA LEU A 186 4.20 6.65 11.20
C LEU A 186 4.24 7.58 12.41
N ARG A 187 4.05 8.87 12.16
CA ARG A 187 4.01 9.91 13.18
C ARG A 187 2.79 10.81 12.96
N PRO A 188 2.14 11.27 14.04
CA PRO A 188 1.11 12.29 13.91
C PRO A 188 1.77 13.63 13.62
N ILE A 189 1.17 14.40 12.73
CA ILE A 189 1.51 15.82 12.53
C ILE A 189 0.44 16.63 13.27
N PRO A 190 0.82 17.48 14.21
CA PRO A 190 -0.13 18.38 14.88
C PRO A 190 -0.81 19.31 13.89
N PRO A 191 -2.05 19.74 14.17
CA PRO A 191 -2.77 20.69 13.33
C PRO A 191 -2.10 22.06 13.29
#